data_50663d936a83227a3d0e98f67bba7d01
#
_entry.id   50663d936a83227a3d0e98f67bba7d01
#
_cell.length_a   1.000
_cell.length_b   1.000
_cell.length_c   1.000
_cell.angle_alpha   90.00
_cell.angle_beta   90.00
_cell.angle_gamma   90.00
#
_symmetry.space_group_name_H-M   'P 1'
#
loop_
_entity.id
_entity.type
_entity.pdbx_description
1 polymer ?
#
loop_
_entity_poly.entity_id
_entity_poly.type
_entity_poly.pdbx_seq_one_letter_code
_entity_poly.pdbx_strand_id
1 'polypeptide(L)'
;LHDALPILQENIAVFSQNKPECLYVDFGAFGVRAVTVPFYATSSEAQVHYMVGDAEIRYIFVGEQLQYDVAFRVMQLGSQLKQIIIFDKEVKRDERDQTSIYFDDFLKLGEAHPHQAEVDKRTSESGNGDLANILYTSGTTGDSKGVMLHHSCYEAAIPAHDERFPQLGDQDVIMNFLPLTHVFERAWTCWC
;
A
#
# COMPACT_ATOMS: atom_id res chain seq x y z
N LEU A 1 -5.84 16.23 -13.83
CA LEU A 1 -4.60 15.42 -13.84
C LEU A 1 -3.35 16.17 -13.35
N HIS A 2 -3.49 17.44 -12.93
CA HIS A 2 -2.38 18.15 -12.26
C HIS A 2 -2.07 17.63 -10.85
N ASP A 3 -2.91 16.73 -10.30
CA ASP A 3 -2.77 16.14 -8.96
C ASP A 3 -2.33 14.67 -9.03
N ALA A 4 -1.58 14.28 -10.05
CA ALA A 4 -1.23 12.87 -10.29
C ALA A 4 -0.15 12.31 -9.33
N LEU A 5 0.60 13.16 -8.64
CA LEU A 5 1.50 12.74 -7.59
C LEU A 5 0.80 12.84 -6.23
N PRO A 6 0.93 11.84 -5.36
CA PRO A 6 0.46 11.94 -3.98
C PRO A 6 1.01 13.19 -3.30
N ILE A 7 0.23 13.78 -2.41
CA ILE A 7 0.76 14.82 -1.53
C ILE A 7 1.85 14.19 -0.66
N LEU A 8 2.85 14.97 -0.26
CA LEU A 8 3.91 14.50 0.62
C LEU A 8 3.31 13.84 1.88
N GLN A 9 3.73 12.61 2.17
CA GLN A 9 3.18 11.76 3.25
C GLN A 9 1.67 11.49 3.12
N GLU A 10 1.13 11.49 1.89
CA GLU A 10 -0.24 11.04 1.63
C GLU A 10 -0.37 9.55 1.83
N ASN A 11 -1.47 9.13 2.46
CA ASN A 11 -1.76 7.73 2.72
C ASN A 11 -2.42 7.07 1.50
N ILE A 12 -1.86 5.94 1.07
CA ILE A 12 -2.33 5.13 -0.06
C ILE A 12 -2.65 3.73 0.45
N ALA A 13 -3.86 3.23 0.23
CA ALA A 13 -4.21 1.88 0.67
C ALA A 13 -3.83 0.81 -0.36
N VAL A 14 -3.44 -0.36 0.16
CA VAL A 14 -3.27 -1.61 -0.61
C VAL A 14 -4.16 -2.68 0.01
N PHE A 15 -5.19 -3.09 -0.72
CA PHE A 15 -6.19 -4.06 -0.28
C PHE A 15 -6.13 -5.28 -1.19
N SER A 16 -5.26 -6.24 -0.87
CA SER A 16 -4.95 -7.38 -1.73
C SER A 16 -4.44 -8.57 -0.94
N GLN A 17 -4.54 -9.76 -1.53
CA GLN A 17 -3.66 -10.88 -1.20
C GLN A 17 -2.22 -10.51 -1.55
N ASN A 18 -1.24 -11.30 -1.07
CA ASN A 18 0.15 -11.10 -1.46
C ASN A 18 0.31 -11.25 -2.97
N LYS A 19 0.76 -10.18 -3.60
CA LYS A 19 1.05 -10.11 -5.04
C LYS A 19 2.29 -9.24 -5.25
N PRO A 20 3.07 -9.45 -6.32
CA PRO A 20 4.21 -8.58 -6.64
C PRO A 20 3.83 -7.11 -6.75
N GLU A 21 2.62 -6.81 -7.24
CA GLU A 21 2.11 -5.45 -7.39
C GLU A 21 2.03 -4.71 -6.06
N CYS A 22 1.81 -5.42 -4.93
CA CYS A 22 1.83 -4.81 -3.60
C CYS A 22 3.20 -4.19 -3.30
N LEU A 23 4.29 -4.88 -3.66
CA LEU A 23 5.65 -4.38 -3.49
C LEU A 23 5.95 -3.23 -4.45
N TYR A 24 5.46 -3.30 -5.69
CA TYR A 24 5.62 -2.19 -6.65
C TYR A 24 4.95 -0.91 -6.13
N VAL A 25 3.77 -1.03 -5.51
CA VAL A 25 3.10 0.11 -4.88
C VAL A 25 3.86 0.60 -3.66
N ASP A 26 4.36 -0.30 -2.80
CA ASP A 26 5.14 0.08 -1.62
C ASP A 26 6.40 0.88 -2.02
N PHE A 27 7.24 0.33 -2.88
CA PHE A 27 8.48 0.98 -3.30
C PHE A 27 8.22 2.26 -4.12
N GLY A 28 7.18 2.25 -4.97
CA GLY A 28 6.75 3.44 -5.69
C GLY A 28 6.29 4.55 -4.74
N ALA A 29 5.52 4.20 -3.71
CA ALA A 29 5.09 5.14 -2.68
C ALA A 29 6.27 5.71 -1.88
N PHE A 30 7.21 4.87 -1.47
CA PHE A 30 8.41 5.30 -0.75
C PHE A 30 9.25 6.27 -1.58
N GLY A 31 9.42 5.99 -2.89
CA GLY A 31 10.16 6.87 -3.81
C GLY A 31 9.56 8.27 -3.94
N VAL A 32 8.27 8.45 -3.71
CA VAL A 32 7.60 9.74 -3.73
C VAL A 32 7.22 10.25 -2.33
N ARG A 33 7.72 9.60 -1.28
CA ARG A 33 7.47 9.92 0.14
C ARG A 33 5.97 9.87 0.50
N ALA A 34 5.23 8.92 -0.08
CA ALA A 34 3.88 8.58 0.33
C ALA A 34 3.91 7.41 1.34
N VAL A 35 2.83 7.23 2.07
CA VAL A 35 2.69 6.23 3.13
C VAL A 35 1.77 5.11 2.66
N THR A 36 2.19 3.87 2.74
CA THR A 36 1.29 2.77 2.39
C THR A 36 0.54 2.22 3.60
N VAL A 37 -0.74 1.94 3.39
CA VAL A 37 -1.66 1.44 4.40
C VAL A 37 -2.25 0.11 3.92
N PRO A 38 -1.60 -1.02 4.22
CA PRO A 38 -2.07 -2.32 3.79
C PRO A 38 -3.28 -2.78 4.59
N PHE A 39 -4.34 -3.19 3.89
CA PHE A 39 -5.54 -3.78 4.46
C PHE A 39 -5.52 -5.29 4.32
N TYR A 40 -5.95 -6.02 5.35
CA TYR A 40 -6.12 -7.47 5.22
C TYR A 40 -7.08 -7.80 4.09
N ALA A 41 -6.67 -8.71 3.20
CA ALA A 41 -7.44 -9.10 2.01
C ALA A 41 -8.87 -9.59 2.32
N THR A 42 -9.11 -9.99 3.56
CA THR A 42 -10.41 -10.47 4.06
C THR A 42 -11.17 -9.42 4.88
N SER A 43 -10.69 -8.16 4.92
CA SER A 43 -11.37 -7.09 5.66
C SER A 43 -12.80 -6.88 5.15
N SER A 44 -13.72 -6.75 6.09
CA SER A 44 -15.12 -6.47 5.79
C SER A 44 -15.31 -5.03 5.28
N GLU A 45 -16.46 -4.78 4.64
CA GLU A 45 -16.84 -3.44 4.18
C GLU A 45 -16.79 -2.40 5.31
N ALA A 46 -17.30 -2.74 6.49
CA ALA A 46 -17.29 -1.85 7.65
C ALA A 46 -15.85 -1.52 8.10
N GLN A 47 -14.95 -2.51 8.11
CA GLN A 47 -13.55 -2.30 8.44
C GLN A 47 -12.85 -1.43 7.40
N VAL A 48 -13.06 -1.70 6.11
CA VAL A 48 -12.47 -0.90 5.03
C VAL A 48 -12.99 0.55 5.08
N HIS A 49 -14.30 0.74 5.29
CA HIS A 49 -14.90 2.07 5.43
C HIS A 49 -14.29 2.85 6.60
N TYR A 50 -14.14 2.19 7.75
CA TYR A 50 -13.50 2.78 8.93
C TYR A 50 -12.05 3.20 8.63
N MET A 51 -11.22 2.26 8.12
CA MET A 51 -9.81 2.53 7.85
C MET A 51 -9.59 3.58 6.76
N VAL A 52 -10.46 3.62 5.74
CA VAL A 52 -10.45 4.68 4.71
C VAL A 52 -10.70 6.04 5.32
N GLY A 53 -11.65 6.14 6.28
CA GLY A 53 -11.94 7.38 6.98
C GLY A 53 -10.82 7.79 7.95
N ASP A 54 -10.38 6.87 8.79
CA ASP A 54 -9.39 7.10 9.84
C ASP A 54 -8.01 7.48 9.28
N ALA A 55 -7.57 6.80 8.21
CA ALA A 55 -6.28 7.09 7.55
C ALA A 55 -6.41 8.07 6.38
N GLU A 56 -7.54 8.71 6.17
CA GLU A 56 -7.78 9.70 5.11
C GLU A 56 -7.41 9.21 3.69
N ILE A 57 -7.73 7.94 3.38
CA ILE A 57 -7.36 7.30 2.11
C ILE A 57 -8.17 7.86 0.95
N ARG A 58 -7.47 8.36 -0.07
CA ARG A 58 -8.08 8.83 -1.33
C ARG A 58 -7.87 7.88 -2.50
N TYR A 59 -6.80 7.10 -2.46
CA TYR A 59 -6.41 6.14 -3.50
C TYR A 59 -6.23 4.76 -2.89
N ILE A 60 -6.85 3.76 -3.50
CA ILE A 60 -6.78 2.37 -3.04
C ILE A 60 -6.43 1.44 -4.20
N PHE A 61 -5.41 0.62 -4.00
CA PHE A 61 -5.04 -0.46 -4.89
C PHE A 61 -5.70 -1.74 -4.41
N VAL A 62 -6.40 -2.45 -5.30
CA VAL A 62 -7.17 -3.65 -4.96
C VAL A 62 -6.70 -4.85 -5.76
N GLY A 63 -6.65 -6.02 -5.11
CA GLY A 63 -6.14 -7.25 -5.70
C GLY A 63 -7.11 -7.89 -6.67
N GLU A 64 -8.18 -8.43 -6.15
CA GLU A 64 -9.12 -9.32 -6.83
C GLU A 64 -10.55 -8.81 -6.75
N GLN A 65 -11.49 -9.58 -7.33
CA GLN A 65 -12.91 -9.19 -7.40
C GLN A 65 -13.50 -8.84 -6.02
N LEU A 66 -13.19 -9.64 -4.99
CA LEU A 66 -13.73 -9.39 -3.66
C LEU A 66 -13.31 -8.02 -3.11
N GLN A 67 -12.01 -7.69 -3.23
CA GLN A 67 -11.49 -6.43 -2.73
C GLN A 67 -12.01 -5.24 -3.54
N TYR A 68 -12.13 -5.41 -4.86
CA TYR A 68 -12.76 -4.40 -5.71
C TYR A 68 -14.20 -4.14 -5.30
N ASP A 69 -15.01 -5.19 -5.14
CA ASP A 69 -16.43 -5.06 -4.78
C ASP A 69 -16.62 -4.34 -3.44
N VAL A 70 -15.77 -4.66 -2.46
CA VAL A 70 -15.79 -4.00 -1.15
C VAL A 70 -15.38 -2.52 -1.28
N ALA A 71 -14.26 -2.23 -1.95
CA ALA A 71 -13.78 -0.87 -2.13
C ALA A 71 -14.78 0.00 -2.91
N PHE A 72 -15.41 -0.55 -3.93
CA PHE A 72 -16.42 0.15 -4.71
C PHE A 72 -17.67 0.46 -3.88
N ARG A 73 -18.16 -0.48 -3.06
CA ARG A 73 -19.26 -0.20 -2.13
C ARG A 73 -18.91 0.89 -1.12
N VAL A 74 -17.69 0.85 -0.55
CA VAL A 74 -17.21 1.90 0.35
C VAL A 74 -17.18 3.27 -0.35
N MET A 75 -16.75 3.32 -1.61
CA MET A 75 -16.80 4.55 -2.41
C MET A 75 -18.24 5.05 -2.59
N GLN A 76 -19.21 4.15 -2.86
CA GLN A 76 -20.63 4.49 -3.02
C GLN A 76 -21.30 4.99 -1.72
N LEU A 77 -20.77 4.63 -0.56
CA LEU A 77 -21.23 5.13 0.75
C LEU A 77 -20.81 6.58 1.03
N GLY A 78 -20.16 7.25 0.09
CA GLY A 78 -19.74 8.64 0.24
C GLY A 78 -18.44 8.81 1.02
N SER A 79 -17.56 7.81 0.97
CA SER A 79 -16.20 7.92 1.50
C SER A 79 -15.38 8.94 0.71
N GLN A 80 -14.19 9.26 1.22
CA GLN A 80 -13.26 10.16 0.53
C GLN A 80 -12.44 9.50 -0.59
N LEU A 81 -12.68 8.21 -0.88
CA LEU A 81 -12.04 7.53 -1.99
C LEU A 81 -12.32 8.25 -3.32
N LYS A 82 -11.26 8.57 -4.04
CA LYS A 82 -11.34 9.21 -5.37
C LYS A 82 -11.15 8.20 -6.49
N GLN A 83 -10.30 7.20 -6.27
CA GLN A 83 -9.96 6.25 -7.31
C GLN A 83 -9.59 4.89 -6.74
N ILE A 84 -10.00 3.84 -7.45
CA ILE A 84 -9.61 2.46 -7.22
C ILE A 84 -8.70 2.04 -8.37
N ILE A 85 -7.52 1.49 -8.07
CA ILE A 85 -6.58 0.91 -9.02
C ILE A 85 -6.61 -0.61 -8.86
N ILE A 86 -6.87 -1.34 -9.93
CA ILE A 86 -7.18 -2.77 -9.91
C ILE A 86 -5.98 -3.55 -10.45
N PHE A 87 -5.41 -4.46 -9.65
CA PHE A 87 -4.26 -5.28 -10.07
C PHE A 87 -4.67 -6.35 -11.08
N ASP A 88 -5.73 -7.09 -10.78
CA ASP A 88 -6.15 -8.23 -11.59
C ASP A 88 -7.03 -7.79 -12.76
N LYS A 89 -6.60 -8.11 -13.99
CA LYS A 89 -7.32 -7.81 -15.24
C LYS A 89 -8.63 -8.56 -15.39
N GLU A 90 -8.81 -9.67 -14.67
CA GLU A 90 -10.03 -10.48 -14.70
C GLU A 90 -11.15 -9.88 -13.85
N VAL A 91 -10.85 -8.87 -13.01
CA VAL A 91 -11.85 -8.15 -12.22
C VAL A 91 -12.85 -7.47 -13.16
N LYS A 92 -14.11 -7.74 -12.94
CA LYS A 92 -15.22 -7.10 -13.67
C LYS A 92 -15.68 -5.87 -12.88
N ARG A 93 -15.49 -4.70 -13.46
CA ARG A 93 -15.95 -3.46 -12.86
C ARG A 93 -17.47 -3.37 -12.92
N ASP A 94 -18.08 -2.79 -11.90
CA ASP A 94 -19.50 -2.42 -11.89
C ASP A 94 -19.77 -1.41 -13.02
N GLU A 95 -20.91 -1.54 -13.71
CA GLU A 95 -21.30 -0.67 -14.83
C GLU A 95 -21.41 0.82 -14.43
N ARG A 96 -21.64 1.08 -13.15
CA ARG A 96 -21.70 2.44 -12.58
C ARG A 96 -20.33 3.04 -12.28
N ASP A 97 -19.27 2.22 -12.32
CA ASP A 97 -17.92 2.64 -12.00
C ASP A 97 -17.24 3.32 -13.20
N GLN A 98 -17.11 4.63 -13.11
CA GLN A 98 -16.48 5.46 -14.15
C GLN A 98 -15.07 5.95 -13.75
N THR A 99 -14.60 5.62 -12.55
CA THR A 99 -13.39 6.20 -11.98
C THR A 99 -12.24 5.20 -11.82
N SER A 100 -12.54 3.93 -11.61
CA SER A 100 -11.52 2.90 -11.42
C SER A 100 -10.76 2.60 -12.71
N ILE A 101 -9.47 2.30 -12.57
CA ILE A 101 -8.59 1.92 -13.69
C ILE A 101 -7.84 0.63 -13.36
N TYR A 102 -7.41 -0.09 -14.38
CA TYR A 102 -6.52 -1.23 -14.20
C TYR A 102 -5.07 -0.76 -14.00
N PHE A 103 -4.29 -1.56 -13.29
CA PHE A 103 -2.92 -1.23 -12.93
C PHE A 103 -2.03 -0.96 -14.16
N ASP A 104 -2.20 -1.72 -15.24
CA ASP A 104 -1.48 -1.47 -16.50
C ASP A 104 -1.77 -0.08 -17.07
N ASP A 105 -3.02 0.38 -16.97
CA ASP A 105 -3.39 1.71 -17.45
C ASP A 105 -2.88 2.80 -16.50
N PHE A 106 -2.82 2.52 -15.21
CA PHE A 106 -2.17 3.39 -14.24
C PHE A 106 -0.68 3.57 -14.56
N LEU A 107 0.05 2.48 -14.89
CA LEU A 107 1.46 2.54 -15.29
C LEU A 107 1.65 3.35 -16.57
N LYS A 108 0.80 3.16 -17.59
CA LYS A 108 0.84 3.95 -18.83
C LYS A 108 0.60 5.45 -18.58
N LEU A 109 -0.25 5.81 -17.61
CA LEU A 109 -0.44 7.21 -17.23
C LEU A 109 0.86 7.79 -16.66
N GLY A 110 1.58 7.03 -15.84
CA GLY A 110 2.89 7.43 -15.31
C GLY A 110 3.93 7.62 -16.43
N GLU A 111 3.97 6.72 -17.39
CA GLU A 111 4.86 6.81 -18.56
C GLU A 111 4.53 8.04 -19.45
N ALA A 112 3.25 8.31 -19.64
CA ALA A 112 2.79 9.43 -20.47
C ALA A 112 3.02 10.81 -19.80
N HIS A 113 3.10 10.84 -18.47
CA HIS A 113 3.25 12.06 -17.68
C HIS A 113 4.39 11.92 -16.67
N PRO A 114 5.66 11.79 -17.12
CA PRO A 114 6.78 11.62 -16.23
C PRO A 114 7.04 12.90 -15.43
N HIS A 115 7.00 12.78 -14.12
CA HIS A 115 7.37 13.85 -13.19
C HIS A 115 8.75 13.59 -12.57
N GLN A 116 9.71 13.11 -13.37
CA GLN A 116 10.98 12.60 -12.89
C GLN A 116 11.72 13.58 -11.99
N ALA A 117 11.76 14.85 -12.34
CA ALA A 117 12.43 15.88 -11.53
C ALA A 117 11.82 16.03 -10.12
N GLU A 118 10.48 15.89 -9.99
CA GLU A 118 9.83 15.93 -8.68
C GLU A 118 10.05 14.63 -7.92
N VAL A 119 10.05 13.48 -8.59
CA VAL A 119 10.39 12.18 -7.98
C VAL A 119 11.82 12.22 -7.44
N ASP A 120 12.78 12.64 -8.26
CA ASP A 120 14.20 12.75 -7.87
C ASP A 120 14.38 13.67 -6.65
N LYS A 121 13.69 14.82 -6.67
CA LYS A 121 13.68 15.75 -5.55
C LYS A 121 13.14 15.08 -4.28
N ARG A 122 11.97 14.46 -4.33
CA ARG A 122 11.36 13.78 -3.17
C ARG A 122 12.22 12.66 -2.65
N THR A 123 12.79 11.84 -3.55
CA THR A 123 13.71 10.78 -3.18
C THR A 123 14.95 11.34 -2.46
N SER A 124 15.52 12.44 -2.97
CA SER A 124 16.71 13.06 -2.35
C SER A 124 16.42 13.70 -0.98
N GLU A 125 15.19 14.10 -0.74
CA GLU A 125 14.73 14.69 0.53
C GLU A 125 14.18 13.65 1.50
N SER A 126 14.07 12.38 1.10
CA SER A 126 13.56 11.30 1.96
C SER A 126 14.51 11.03 3.12
N GLY A 127 13.96 10.58 4.22
CA GLY A 127 14.74 10.28 5.41
C GLY A 127 14.08 9.26 6.33
N ASN A 128 14.85 8.69 7.23
CA ASN A 128 14.42 7.68 8.18
C ASN A 128 13.29 8.13 9.12
N GLY A 129 13.07 9.43 9.23
CA GLY A 129 11.94 10.02 9.96
C GLY A 129 10.63 10.07 9.19
N ASP A 130 10.63 9.79 7.88
CA ASP A 130 9.39 9.70 7.11
C ASP A 130 8.59 8.46 7.52
N LEU A 131 7.27 8.57 7.49
CA LEU A 131 6.40 7.41 7.66
C LEU A 131 6.51 6.50 6.44
N ALA A 132 6.73 5.22 6.69
CA ALA A 132 6.71 4.18 5.67
C ALA A 132 5.31 3.57 5.54
N ASN A 133 4.73 3.14 6.68
CA ASN A 133 3.47 2.41 6.71
C ASN A 133 2.61 2.79 7.90
N ILE A 134 1.29 2.58 7.74
CA ILE A 134 0.34 2.50 8.85
C ILE A 134 -0.27 1.11 8.84
N LEU A 135 -0.01 0.31 9.87
CA LEU A 135 -0.51 -1.06 10.00
C LEU A 135 -1.65 -1.12 10.99
N TYR A 136 -2.83 -1.54 10.54
CA TYR A 136 -3.99 -1.69 11.40
C TYR A 136 -3.95 -3.00 12.18
N THR A 137 -4.05 -2.90 13.51
CA THR A 137 -4.12 -4.06 14.40
C THR A 137 -5.51 -4.16 15.01
N SER A 138 -5.99 -5.40 15.24
CA SER A 138 -7.22 -5.63 15.99
C SER A 138 -7.04 -5.15 17.44
N GLY A 139 -7.65 -4.03 17.76
CA GLY A 139 -7.66 -3.53 19.13
C GLY A 139 -8.42 -4.47 20.07
N THR A 140 -8.01 -4.56 21.32
CA THR A 140 -8.68 -5.37 22.36
C THR A 140 -10.01 -4.75 22.83
N THR A 141 -10.30 -3.51 22.46
CA THR A 141 -11.39 -2.70 23.04
C THR A 141 -12.16 -1.88 22.00
N GLY A 142 -12.35 -2.34 20.77
CA GLY A 142 -13.12 -1.59 19.75
C GLY A 142 -12.50 -1.58 18.37
N ASP A 143 -12.56 -0.43 17.69
CA ASP A 143 -12.07 -0.26 16.35
C ASP A 143 -10.55 -0.52 16.21
N SER A 144 -10.15 -0.97 15.03
CA SER A 144 -8.73 -1.21 14.72
C SER A 144 -7.91 0.07 14.88
N LYS A 145 -6.67 -0.06 15.35
CA LYS A 145 -5.76 1.06 15.54
C LYS A 145 -4.63 1.03 14.52
N GLY A 146 -4.39 2.16 13.87
CA GLY A 146 -3.29 2.34 12.93
C GLY A 146 -1.96 2.57 13.67
N VAL A 147 -1.05 1.62 13.57
CA VAL A 147 0.32 1.73 14.09
C VAL A 147 1.19 2.38 13.01
N MET A 148 1.70 3.56 13.29
CA MET A 148 2.58 4.31 12.39
C MET A 148 4.02 3.82 12.51
N LEU A 149 4.59 3.36 11.39
CA LEU A 149 5.96 2.89 11.31
C LEU A 149 6.77 3.82 10.42
N HIS A 150 7.83 4.39 10.97
CA HIS A 150 8.82 5.15 10.21
C HIS A 150 9.80 4.22 9.51
N HIS A 151 10.51 4.69 8.47
CA HIS A 151 11.58 3.93 7.84
C HIS A 151 12.66 3.50 8.84
N SER A 152 12.94 4.31 9.86
CA SER A 152 13.86 3.97 10.94
C SER A 152 13.49 2.72 11.72
N CYS A 153 12.20 2.35 11.80
CA CYS A 153 11.78 1.12 12.46
C CYS A 153 12.28 -0.13 11.72
N TYR A 154 12.25 -0.07 10.39
CA TYR A 154 12.76 -1.16 9.53
C TYR A 154 14.29 -1.19 9.55
N GLU A 155 14.93 -0.03 9.37
CA GLU A 155 16.38 0.09 9.46
C GLU A 155 16.96 -0.49 10.76
N ALA A 156 16.27 -0.28 11.88
CA ALA A 156 16.67 -0.85 13.16
C ALA A 156 16.46 -2.39 13.24
N ALA A 157 15.54 -2.94 12.45
CA ALA A 157 15.25 -4.37 12.45
C ALA A 157 16.24 -5.19 11.59
N ILE A 158 16.75 -4.62 10.48
CA ILE A 158 17.64 -5.33 9.54
C ILE A 158 18.91 -5.89 10.22
N PRO A 159 19.69 -5.10 10.98
CA PRO A 159 20.89 -5.63 11.63
C PRO A 159 20.61 -6.80 12.57
N ALA A 160 19.44 -6.81 13.24
CA ALA A 160 19.05 -7.91 14.10
C ALA A 160 18.73 -9.20 13.30
N HIS A 161 18.20 -9.06 12.08
CA HIS A 161 18.01 -10.19 11.17
C HIS A 161 19.34 -10.71 10.65
N ASP A 162 20.25 -9.85 10.20
CA ASP A 162 21.56 -10.23 9.70
C ASP A 162 22.39 -10.97 10.77
N GLU A 163 22.35 -10.48 12.00
CA GLU A 163 23.01 -11.15 13.13
C GLU A 163 22.39 -12.53 13.43
N ARG A 164 21.07 -12.65 13.28
CA ARG A 164 20.36 -13.90 13.62
C ARG A 164 20.44 -14.95 12.51
N PHE A 165 20.54 -14.51 11.26
CA PHE A 165 20.52 -15.37 10.08
C PHE A 165 21.72 -15.11 9.16
N PRO A 166 22.96 -15.18 9.66
CA PRO A 166 24.16 -14.81 8.88
C PRO A 166 24.41 -15.75 7.70
N GLN A 167 23.68 -16.87 7.60
CA GLN A 167 23.76 -17.82 6.49
C GLN A 167 22.89 -17.44 5.29
N LEU A 168 21.97 -16.47 5.46
CA LEU A 168 21.12 -16.02 4.36
C LEU A 168 21.87 -15.00 3.50
N GLY A 169 21.72 -15.11 2.18
CA GLY A 169 22.35 -14.28 1.20
C GLY A 169 21.51 -14.08 -0.06
N ASP A 170 22.06 -13.36 -1.02
CA ASP A 170 21.42 -12.96 -2.27
C ASP A 170 21.04 -14.12 -3.21
N GLN A 171 21.54 -15.34 -2.95
CA GLN A 171 21.22 -16.54 -3.72
C GLN A 171 20.14 -17.40 -3.08
N ASP A 172 19.64 -17.01 -1.91
CA ASP A 172 18.62 -17.76 -1.21
C ASP A 172 17.22 -17.42 -1.72
N VAL A 173 16.32 -18.39 -1.59
CA VAL A 173 14.91 -18.25 -1.95
C VAL A 173 14.07 -18.34 -0.69
N ILE A 174 13.31 -17.32 -0.41
CA ILE A 174 12.39 -17.29 0.73
C ILE A 174 10.93 -17.48 0.28
N MET A 175 10.13 -18.07 1.15
CA MET A 175 8.70 -18.24 0.91
C MET A 175 7.89 -17.18 1.67
N ASN A 176 7.20 -16.32 0.92
CA ASN A 176 6.31 -15.30 1.45
C ASN A 176 4.88 -15.84 1.54
N PHE A 177 4.48 -16.38 2.68
CA PHE A 177 3.15 -16.94 2.89
C PHE A 177 2.31 -16.22 3.95
N LEU A 178 2.93 -15.43 4.81
CA LEU A 178 2.20 -14.59 5.76
C LEU A 178 1.72 -13.31 5.06
N PRO A 179 0.63 -12.70 5.52
CA PRO A 179 0.13 -11.47 4.90
C PRO A 179 1.12 -10.31 5.01
N LEU A 180 1.36 -9.60 3.90
CA LEU A 180 2.15 -8.36 3.87
C LEU A 180 1.56 -7.23 4.72
N THR A 181 0.35 -7.40 5.23
CA THR A 181 -0.27 -6.52 6.22
C THR A 181 0.30 -6.70 7.62
N HIS A 182 1.02 -7.80 7.87
CA HIS A 182 1.66 -8.06 9.14
C HIS A 182 3.11 -7.56 9.15
N VAL A 183 3.51 -6.87 10.20
CA VAL A 183 4.84 -6.24 10.30
C VAL A 183 6.00 -7.22 10.09
N PHE A 184 5.88 -8.46 10.57
CA PHE A 184 6.92 -9.47 10.44
C PHE A 184 7.17 -9.80 8.95
N GLU A 185 6.12 -10.19 8.21
CA GLU A 185 6.27 -10.53 6.79
C GLU A 185 6.72 -9.33 5.95
N ARG A 186 6.18 -8.16 6.26
CA ARG A 186 6.57 -6.93 5.59
C ARG A 186 8.05 -6.60 5.81
N ALA A 187 8.53 -6.69 7.04
CA ALA A 187 9.95 -6.47 7.33
C ALA A 187 10.82 -7.52 6.63
N TRP A 188 10.40 -8.79 6.68
CA TRP A 188 11.11 -9.88 6.02
C TRP A 188 11.18 -9.76 4.50
N THR A 189 10.04 -9.44 3.87
CA THR A 189 9.92 -9.38 2.41
C THR A 189 10.51 -8.12 1.79
N CYS A 190 10.33 -6.97 2.46
CA CYS A 190 10.69 -5.68 1.87
C CYS A 190 12.11 -5.22 2.23
N TRP A 191 12.70 -5.78 3.29
CA TRP A 191 13.90 -5.22 3.91
C TRP A 191 15.01 -6.24 4.16
N CYS A 192 14.76 -7.53 3.90
CA CYS A 192 15.74 -8.61 3.91
C CYS A 192 15.90 -9.23 2.54
#